data_2a91d9a82caa57b20b393ffa0b4c2bde
#
_entry.id   2a91d9a82caa57b20b393ffa0b4c2bde
#
_cell.length_a   1.000
_cell.length_b   1.000
_cell.length_c   1.000
_cell.angle_alpha   90.00
_cell.angle_beta   90.00
_cell.angle_gamma   90.00
#
_symmetry.space_group_name_H-M   'P 1'
#
loop_
_entity.id
_entity.type
_entity.pdbx_description
1 polymer ?
#
loop_
_entity_poly.entity_id
_entity_poly.type
_entity_poly.pdbx_seq_one_letter_code
_entity_poly.pdbx_strand_id
1 'polypeptide(L)'
;MLGLSNQNSRYIIIKNVINLGWKAGEMNPLRFDLQHLRAFVMVAEQLHFKKSAELLHMTQPGLTRLIKALEEALQVALFERSTRQVKLTAAGFLFLQETRQVFAHLHRGIDLAQQAKHGDIGHLVIAYNDYAIQDVLPKTLEHFKQQYPHISTELVYMPTQEQILGLQHGSLDLGFGFAFSEDSEEMGVAWQPVFQDDPVVLLPKVHRLAGERRIALPDLANECFVVGSKSHWQVWRRYFYLLCRQAGFYPNTVQEASTMTGIMSLVAANMGIAILSQSLRKYVHADLVAIDLDTPANYPQSFISIMWQHSNSNPCVPLFINNIPHPDVHA
;
A
#
# COMPACT_ATOMS: atom_id res chain seq x y z
N MET A 1 50.94 21.20 -13.39
CA MET A 1 50.48 21.36 -11.99
C MET A 1 48.97 21.48 -12.02
N LEU A 2 48.24 20.44 -11.89
CA LEU A 2 46.79 20.40 -11.55
C LEU A 2 46.40 18.92 -11.44
N GLY A 3 46.40 18.44 -10.25
CA GLY A 3 46.01 17.06 -9.97
C GLY A 3 46.10 16.77 -8.47
N LEU A 4 45.16 17.26 -7.66
CA LEU A 4 44.96 16.83 -6.27
C LEU A 4 43.65 17.47 -5.74
N SER A 5 42.47 16.99 -6.17
CA SER A 5 41.23 17.40 -5.46
C SER A 5 40.07 16.36 -5.52
N ASN A 6 40.33 15.13 -5.96
CA ASN A 6 39.22 14.18 -6.15
C ASN A 6 39.22 12.97 -5.19
N GLN A 7 40.14 12.91 -4.23
CA GLN A 7 40.15 11.84 -3.22
C GLN A 7 39.40 12.21 -1.94
N ASN A 8 39.34 13.50 -1.60
CA ASN A 8 38.61 13.93 -0.37
C ASN A 8 37.09 13.85 -0.48
N SER A 9 36.53 14.04 -1.69
CA SER A 9 35.07 13.93 -1.89
C SER A 9 34.56 12.50 -1.78
N ARG A 10 35.34 11.51 -2.20
CA ARG A 10 34.98 10.09 -2.04
C ARG A 10 35.07 9.62 -0.59
N TYR A 11 36.00 10.13 0.19
CA TYR A 11 36.12 9.84 1.64
C TYR A 11 35.00 10.46 2.48
N ILE A 12 34.48 11.62 2.10
CA ILE A 12 33.37 12.29 2.79
C ILE A 12 32.05 11.57 2.50
N ILE A 13 31.84 11.08 1.27
CA ILE A 13 30.64 10.30 0.91
C ILE A 13 30.62 8.96 1.67
N ILE A 14 31.76 8.30 1.79
CA ILE A 14 31.86 7.03 2.55
C ILE A 14 31.63 7.25 4.06
N LYS A 15 32.08 8.38 4.63
CA LYS A 15 31.85 8.68 6.04
C LYS A 15 30.38 9.01 6.39
N ASN A 16 29.62 9.59 5.47
CA ASN A 16 28.22 9.93 5.70
C ASN A 16 27.26 8.75 5.44
N VAL A 17 27.68 7.73 4.68
CA VAL A 17 26.88 6.52 4.45
C VAL A 17 27.02 5.51 5.60
N ILE A 18 28.08 5.62 6.45
CA ILE A 18 28.30 4.71 7.60
C ILE A 18 27.84 5.34 8.92
N ASN A 19 26.96 6.32 8.91
CA ASN A 19 26.40 6.86 10.17
C ASN A 19 25.17 6.03 10.65
N LEU A 20 25.28 4.71 10.56
CA LEU A 20 24.40 3.75 11.23
C LEU A 20 24.76 3.61 12.75
N GLY A 21 25.45 4.59 13.34
CA GLY A 21 25.80 4.55 14.77
C GLY A 21 26.84 3.47 15.15
N TRP A 22 27.45 2.81 14.19
CA TRP A 22 28.43 1.75 14.43
C TRP A 22 29.83 2.35 14.47
N LYS A 23 30.43 2.42 15.65
CA LYS A 23 31.85 2.70 15.76
C LYS A 23 32.64 1.54 15.15
N ALA A 24 33.66 1.86 14.33
CA ALA A 24 34.58 0.85 13.83
C ALA A 24 35.18 0.10 15.02
N GLY A 25 34.84 -1.18 15.20
CA GLY A 25 35.22 -2.00 16.35
C GLY A 25 34.09 -2.49 17.23
N GLU A 26 32.87 -1.92 17.15
CA GLU A 26 31.67 -2.34 17.88
C GLU A 26 30.66 -3.09 17.00
N MET A 27 31.08 -3.70 15.91
CA MET A 27 30.25 -4.68 15.22
C MET A 27 30.10 -5.88 16.16
N ASN A 28 29.06 -5.82 17.01
CA ASN A 28 28.60 -7.04 17.68
C ASN A 28 28.17 -7.97 16.55
N PRO A 29 28.90 -9.07 16.25
CA PRO A 29 28.55 -9.91 15.13
C PRO A 29 27.15 -10.43 15.40
N LEU A 30 26.20 -10.09 14.52
CA LEU A 30 24.90 -10.72 14.55
C LEU A 30 25.15 -12.22 14.57
N ARG A 31 24.77 -12.90 15.66
CA ARG A 31 24.99 -14.36 15.84
C ARG A 31 24.09 -15.18 14.91
N PHE A 32 23.51 -14.53 13.88
CA PHE A 32 22.64 -15.12 12.87
C PHE A 32 22.88 -14.43 11.51
N ASP A 33 22.47 -15.06 10.44
CA ASP A 33 22.60 -14.60 9.05
C ASP A 33 21.25 -14.62 8.30
N LEU A 34 21.26 -14.27 7.00
CA LEU A 34 20.06 -14.26 6.16
C LEU A 34 19.40 -15.64 6.04
N GLN A 35 20.13 -16.73 6.22
CA GLN A 35 19.56 -18.07 6.20
C GLN A 35 18.63 -18.30 7.40
N HIS A 36 19.02 -17.82 8.56
CA HIS A 36 18.17 -17.87 9.76
C HIS A 36 16.90 -17.03 9.58
N LEU A 37 17.03 -15.83 9.02
CA LEU A 37 15.88 -14.96 8.75
C LEU A 37 14.93 -15.59 7.72
N ARG A 38 15.47 -16.19 6.63
CA ARG A 38 14.66 -16.90 5.63
C ARG A 38 13.93 -18.09 6.23
N ALA A 39 14.61 -18.85 7.07
CA ALA A 39 14.01 -19.97 7.82
C ALA A 39 12.86 -19.50 8.70
N PHE A 40 13.07 -18.40 9.43
CA PHE A 40 12.07 -17.81 10.31
C PHE A 40 10.82 -17.35 9.53
N VAL A 41 10.98 -16.55 8.46
CA VAL A 41 9.85 -16.08 7.63
C VAL A 41 9.05 -17.27 7.10
N MET A 42 9.71 -18.29 6.56
CA MET A 42 9.03 -19.47 6.01
C MET A 42 8.22 -20.21 7.08
N VAL A 43 8.75 -20.40 8.29
CA VAL A 43 8.00 -21.04 9.37
C VAL A 43 6.86 -20.15 9.85
N ALA A 44 7.05 -18.84 9.90
CA ALA A 44 6.03 -17.88 10.30
C ALA A 44 4.82 -17.84 9.34
N GLU A 45 5.08 -18.00 8.03
CA GLU A 45 4.03 -18.02 7.01
C GLU A 45 3.28 -19.35 6.93
N GLN A 46 3.99 -20.47 7.09
CA GLN A 46 3.37 -21.79 6.99
C GLN A 46 2.82 -22.31 8.33
N LEU A 47 3.29 -21.79 9.46
CA LEU A 47 3.03 -22.26 10.85
C LEU A 47 3.19 -23.79 10.99
N HIS A 48 4.09 -24.38 10.18
CA HIS A 48 4.30 -25.82 10.08
C HIS A 48 5.74 -26.18 9.69
N PHE A 49 6.56 -26.61 10.68
CA PHE A 49 7.99 -26.88 10.50
C PHE A 49 8.33 -27.86 9.38
N LYS A 50 7.60 -28.99 9.29
CA LYS A 50 7.86 -29.99 8.25
C LYS A 50 7.63 -29.43 6.84
N LYS A 51 6.48 -28.76 6.62
CA LYS A 51 6.14 -28.12 5.34
C LYS A 51 7.14 -27.03 4.97
N SER A 52 7.54 -26.21 5.94
CA SER A 52 8.55 -25.15 5.74
C SER A 52 9.92 -25.72 5.37
N ALA A 53 10.32 -26.85 5.99
CA ALA A 53 11.56 -27.52 5.64
C ALA A 53 11.55 -28.06 4.20
N GLU A 54 10.45 -28.67 3.78
CA GLU A 54 10.25 -29.16 2.40
C GLU A 54 10.37 -28.01 1.39
N LEU A 55 9.70 -26.87 1.65
CA LEU A 55 9.76 -25.68 0.79
C LEU A 55 11.15 -25.04 0.73
N LEU A 56 11.93 -25.16 1.79
CA LEU A 56 13.32 -24.66 1.85
C LEU A 56 14.35 -25.70 1.37
N HIS A 57 13.92 -26.88 0.91
CA HIS A 57 14.79 -28.00 0.51
C HIS A 57 15.79 -28.40 1.60
N MET A 58 15.34 -28.47 2.85
CA MET A 58 16.17 -28.84 3.99
C MET A 58 15.47 -29.87 4.89
N THR A 59 16.23 -30.47 5.81
CA THR A 59 15.63 -31.39 6.79
C THR A 59 14.93 -30.62 7.91
N GLN A 60 13.85 -31.16 8.46
CA GLN A 60 13.15 -30.54 9.58
C GLN A 60 14.06 -30.34 10.81
N PRO A 61 14.96 -31.28 11.22
CA PRO A 61 15.93 -31.02 12.27
C PRO A 61 16.88 -29.83 11.95
N GLY A 62 17.29 -29.68 10.69
CA GLY A 62 18.12 -28.56 10.24
C GLY A 62 17.39 -27.23 10.40
N LEU A 63 16.14 -27.15 9.92
CA LEU A 63 15.30 -25.97 10.09
C LEU A 63 15.08 -25.63 11.56
N THR A 64 14.81 -26.65 12.39
CA THR A 64 14.61 -26.46 13.84
C THR A 64 15.85 -25.88 14.51
N ARG A 65 17.07 -26.30 14.11
CA ARG A 65 18.32 -25.74 14.63
C ARG A 65 18.50 -24.28 14.24
N LEU A 66 18.19 -23.89 12.98
CA LEU A 66 18.27 -22.50 12.56
C LEU A 66 17.33 -21.61 13.38
N ILE A 67 16.08 -22.04 13.57
CA ILE A 67 15.13 -21.25 14.37
C ILE A 67 15.61 -21.15 15.82
N LYS A 68 16.08 -22.26 16.42
CA LYS A 68 16.59 -22.26 17.79
C LYS A 68 17.80 -21.33 17.93
N ALA A 69 18.75 -21.38 17.01
CA ALA A 69 19.91 -20.50 17.01
C ALA A 69 19.51 -19.02 16.88
N LEU A 70 18.49 -18.71 16.08
CA LEU A 70 17.95 -17.36 15.97
C LEU A 70 17.31 -16.90 17.30
N GLU A 71 16.45 -17.71 17.91
CA GLU A 71 15.81 -17.43 19.19
C GLU A 71 16.86 -17.25 20.32
N GLU A 72 17.91 -18.07 20.34
CA GLU A 72 19.03 -17.95 21.26
C GLU A 72 19.83 -16.66 21.02
N ALA A 73 20.09 -16.29 19.77
CA ALA A 73 20.79 -15.06 19.44
C ALA A 73 20.01 -13.81 19.86
N LEU A 74 18.69 -13.83 19.69
CA LEU A 74 17.78 -12.76 20.05
C LEU A 74 17.41 -12.77 21.55
N GLN A 75 17.70 -13.85 22.28
CA GLN A 75 17.29 -14.09 23.67
C GLN A 75 15.77 -13.97 23.88
N VAL A 76 14.99 -14.30 22.84
CA VAL A 76 13.53 -14.27 22.89
C VAL A 76 12.94 -15.41 22.06
N ALA A 77 11.86 -16.04 22.54
CA ALA A 77 11.13 -17.02 21.75
C ALA A 77 10.27 -16.32 20.70
N LEU A 78 10.38 -16.76 19.45
CA LEU A 78 9.61 -16.25 18.33
C LEU A 78 8.37 -17.11 18.05
N PHE A 79 8.39 -18.39 18.46
CA PHE A 79 7.30 -19.33 18.29
C PHE A 79 6.87 -19.96 19.60
N GLU A 80 5.57 -20.07 19.79
CA GLU A 80 4.93 -20.99 20.74
C GLU A 80 4.76 -22.34 20.06
N ARG A 81 5.30 -23.41 20.67
CA ARG A 81 5.28 -24.77 20.12
C ARG A 81 4.50 -25.67 21.07
N SER A 82 3.43 -26.25 20.57
CA SER A 82 2.76 -27.37 21.23
C SER A 82 2.79 -28.60 20.32
N THR A 83 2.43 -29.75 20.85
CA THR A 83 2.32 -31.00 20.06
C THR A 83 1.26 -30.93 18.94
N ARG A 84 0.38 -29.94 19.01
CA ARG A 84 -0.75 -29.79 18.05
C ARG A 84 -0.66 -28.53 17.18
N GLN A 85 0.11 -27.52 17.57
CA GLN A 85 0.09 -26.22 16.88
C GLN A 85 1.38 -25.44 17.07
N VAL A 86 1.77 -24.73 16.02
CA VAL A 86 2.81 -23.69 16.02
C VAL A 86 2.13 -22.34 15.87
N LYS A 87 2.49 -21.37 16.71
CA LYS A 87 2.00 -19.97 16.61
C LYS A 87 3.17 -19.02 16.78
N LEU A 88 3.04 -17.82 16.24
CA LEU A 88 3.94 -16.73 16.57
C LEU A 88 3.67 -16.20 17.99
N THR A 89 4.74 -15.88 18.71
CA THR A 89 4.66 -15.02 19.91
C THR A 89 4.41 -13.57 19.48
N ALA A 90 4.10 -12.68 20.43
CA ALA A 90 4.05 -11.25 20.17
C ALA A 90 5.39 -10.72 19.61
N ALA A 91 6.52 -11.18 20.17
CA ALA A 91 7.86 -10.86 19.67
C ALA A 91 8.09 -11.42 18.26
N GLY A 92 7.65 -12.67 18.00
CA GLY A 92 7.72 -13.28 16.67
C GLY A 92 6.93 -12.50 15.63
N PHE A 93 5.74 -12.00 15.99
CA PHE A 93 4.93 -11.17 15.08
C PHE A 93 5.65 -9.85 14.72
N LEU A 94 6.16 -9.13 15.70
CA LEU A 94 6.91 -7.88 15.47
C LEU A 94 8.19 -8.14 14.66
N PHE A 95 8.94 -9.18 15.02
CA PHE A 95 10.17 -9.54 14.31
C PHE A 95 9.91 -9.98 12.86
N LEU A 96 8.75 -10.59 12.56
CA LEU A 96 8.35 -10.94 11.20
C LEU A 96 8.16 -9.71 10.32
N GLN A 97 7.53 -8.67 10.86
CA GLN A 97 7.33 -7.42 10.14
C GLN A 97 8.68 -6.81 9.74
N GLU A 98 9.61 -6.67 10.66
CA GLU A 98 10.95 -6.11 10.40
C GLU A 98 11.78 -7.00 9.46
N THR A 99 11.70 -8.33 9.62
CA THR A 99 12.44 -9.26 8.77
C THR A 99 11.96 -9.21 7.31
N ARG A 100 10.66 -9.04 7.08
CA ARG A 100 10.12 -8.84 5.72
C ARG A 100 10.69 -7.59 5.05
N GLN A 101 10.87 -6.52 5.81
CA GLN A 101 11.49 -5.28 5.30
C GLN A 101 12.95 -5.50 4.90
N VAL A 102 13.72 -6.22 5.72
CA VAL A 102 15.10 -6.57 5.38
C VAL A 102 15.18 -7.28 4.02
N PHE A 103 14.29 -8.24 3.78
CA PHE A 103 14.26 -8.93 2.48
C PHE A 103 13.78 -8.03 1.34
N ALA A 104 12.79 -7.16 1.56
CA ALA A 104 12.34 -6.19 0.57
C ALA A 104 13.48 -5.24 0.15
N HIS A 105 14.22 -4.68 1.12
CA HIS A 105 15.38 -3.84 0.85
C HIS A 105 16.52 -4.57 0.13
N LEU A 106 16.76 -5.84 0.49
CA LEU A 106 17.78 -6.65 -0.17
C LEU A 106 17.41 -6.93 -1.64
N HIS A 107 16.17 -7.32 -1.93
CA HIS A 107 15.70 -7.51 -3.29
C HIS A 107 15.81 -6.22 -4.11
N ARG A 108 15.34 -5.10 -3.55
CA ARG A 108 15.50 -3.80 -4.19
C ARG A 108 16.96 -3.47 -4.51
N GLY A 109 17.88 -3.73 -3.58
CA GLY A 109 19.33 -3.53 -3.82
C GLY A 109 19.88 -4.40 -4.95
N ILE A 110 19.42 -5.65 -5.06
CA ILE A 110 19.78 -6.56 -6.15
C ILE A 110 19.25 -6.03 -7.48
N ASP A 111 18.00 -5.60 -7.54
CA ASP A 111 17.37 -5.08 -8.74
C ASP A 111 18.05 -3.80 -9.23
N LEU A 112 18.35 -2.86 -8.34
CA LEU A 112 19.10 -1.64 -8.65
C LEU A 112 20.50 -1.97 -9.19
N ALA A 113 21.20 -2.95 -8.60
CA ALA A 113 22.52 -3.38 -9.08
C ALA A 113 22.45 -4.03 -10.48
N GLN A 114 21.42 -4.81 -10.75
CA GLN A 114 21.18 -5.42 -12.07
C GLN A 114 20.84 -4.37 -13.13
N GLN A 115 19.98 -3.41 -12.79
CA GLN A 115 19.61 -2.29 -13.68
C GLN A 115 20.79 -1.40 -14.01
N ALA A 116 21.64 -1.07 -13.03
CA ALA A 116 22.87 -0.32 -13.27
C ALA A 116 23.79 -1.03 -14.28
N LYS A 117 23.78 -2.37 -14.32
CA LYS A 117 24.55 -3.18 -15.29
C LYS A 117 23.98 -3.08 -16.71
N HIS A 118 22.66 -2.91 -16.85
CA HIS A 118 21.98 -2.84 -18.15
C HIS A 118 21.84 -1.41 -18.70
N GLY A 119 22.34 -0.38 -17.98
CA GLY A 119 22.27 1.02 -18.39
C GLY A 119 20.90 1.68 -18.17
N ASP A 120 19.99 1.03 -17.49
CA ASP A 120 18.73 1.61 -17.04
C ASP A 120 18.99 2.59 -15.89
N ILE A 121 18.68 3.88 -16.14
CA ILE A 121 19.12 4.99 -15.26
C ILE A 121 18.23 5.15 -14.02
N GLY A 122 17.20 4.32 -13.85
CA GLY A 122 16.32 4.38 -12.68
C GLY A 122 15.15 3.41 -12.73
N HIS A 123 14.58 3.17 -11.54
CA HIS A 123 13.41 2.32 -11.36
C HIS A 123 12.49 2.88 -10.29
N LEU A 124 11.18 2.77 -10.49
CA LEU A 124 10.15 3.15 -9.55
C LEU A 124 9.19 1.99 -9.32
N VAL A 125 8.99 1.61 -8.08
CA VAL A 125 7.93 0.70 -7.65
C VAL A 125 6.74 1.54 -7.20
N ILE A 126 5.65 1.47 -7.97
CA ILE A 126 4.46 2.31 -7.79
C ILE A 126 3.27 1.43 -7.43
N ALA A 127 2.75 1.61 -6.23
CA ALA A 127 1.52 0.93 -5.83
C ALA A 127 0.29 1.73 -6.27
N TYR A 128 -0.79 1.02 -6.58
CA TYR A 128 -2.06 1.62 -6.99
C TYR A 128 -3.25 0.77 -6.53
N ASN A 129 -4.43 1.36 -6.53
CA ASN A 129 -5.70 0.68 -6.33
C ASN A 129 -6.69 0.97 -7.47
N ASP A 130 -7.91 0.43 -7.38
CA ASP A 130 -8.94 0.56 -8.40
C ASP A 130 -9.28 2.01 -8.76
N TYR A 131 -9.19 2.95 -7.82
CA TYR A 131 -9.50 4.36 -8.06
C TYR A 131 -8.44 5.05 -8.92
N ALA A 132 -7.18 4.81 -8.63
CA ALA A 132 -6.06 5.50 -9.27
C ALA A 132 -5.79 5.02 -10.70
N ILE A 133 -5.95 3.71 -10.96
CA ILE A 133 -5.63 3.10 -12.25
C ILE A 133 -6.62 3.52 -13.35
N GLN A 134 -7.78 4.02 -12.98
CA GLN A 134 -8.85 4.31 -13.95
C GLN A 134 -8.60 5.55 -14.79
N ASP A 135 -7.88 6.56 -14.30
CA ASP A 135 -7.67 7.80 -15.03
C ASP A 135 -6.30 8.43 -14.76
N VAL A 136 -5.99 8.73 -13.52
CA VAL A 136 -4.84 9.54 -13.11
C VAL A 136 -3.52 8.86 -13.40
N LEU A 137 -3.34 7.64 -12.91
CA LEU A 137 -2.05 6.93 -13.01
C LEU A 137 -1.63 6.64 -14.45
N PRO A 138 -2.50 6.15 -15.35
CA PRO A 138 -2.11 5.92 -16.76
C PRO A 138 -1.65 7.19 -17.46
N LYS A 139 -2.34 8.32 -17.28
CA LYS A 139 -1.96 9.60 -17.88
C LYS A 139 -0.62 10.11 -17.34
N THR A 140 -0.42 9.99 -16.03
CA THR A 140 0.85 10.35 -15.37
C THR A 140 2.00 9.50 -15.90
N LEU A 141 1.78 8.18 -16.03
CA LEU A 141 2.79 7.26 -16.57
C LEU A 141 3.12 7.55 -18.03
N GLU A 142 2.13 7.81 -18.85
CA GLU A 142 2.34 8.17 -20.26
C GLU A 142 3.22 9.40 -20.36
N HIS A 143 2.88 10.48 -19.65
CA HIS A 143 3.66 11.72 -19.64
C HIS A 143 5.09 11.50 -19.09
N PHE A 144 5.20 10.78 -17.98
CA PHE A 144 6.49 10.45 -17.37
C PHE A 144 7.41 9.65 -18.31
N LYS A 145 6.85 8.64 -19.01
CA LYS A 145 7.60 7.81 -19.96
C LYS A 145 8.07 8.59 -21.20
N GLN A 146 7.32 9.59 -21.63
CA GLN A 146 7.76 10.47 -22.73
C GLN A 146 8.97 11.31 -22.33
N GLN A 147 9.04 11.78 -21.08
CA GLN A 147 10.17 12.58 -20.59
C GLN A 147 11.36 11.74 -20.10
N TYR A 148 11.10 10.60 -19.52
CA TYR A 148 12.12 9.71 -18.90
C TYR A 148 12.00 8.28 -19.43
N PRO A 149 12.28 8.03 -20.74
CA PRO A 149 12.09 6.72 -21.38
C PRO A 149 12.98 5.61 -20.76
N HIS A 150 14.10 5.99 -20.13
CA HIS A 150 15.06 5.08 -19.52
C HIS A 150 14.76 4.77 -18.03
N ILE A 151 13.73 5.37 -17.43
CA ILE A 151 13.31 5.00 -16.07
C ILE A 151 12.24 3.91 -16.18
N SER A 152 12.53 2.75 -15.63
CA SER A 152 11.56 1.64 -15.57
C SER A 152 10.56 1.86 -14.44
N THR A 153 9.34 1.36 -14.62
CA THR A 153 8.27 1.43 -13.60
C THR A 153 7.65 0.05 -13.40
N GLU A 154 7.54 -0.38 -12.16
CA GLU A 154 6.79 -1.55 -11.74
C GLU A 154 5.49 -1.11 -11.08
N LEU A 155 4.36 -1.68 -11.50
CA LEU A 155 3.05 -1.37 -10.96
C LEU A 155 2.56 -2.53 -10.08
N VAL A 156 2.23 -2.23 -8.81
CA VAL A 156 1.78 -3.21 -7.84
C VAL A 156 0.39 -2.84 -7.33
N TYR A 157 -0.59 -3.74 -7.53
CA TYR A 157 -1.93 -3.52 -6.97
C TYR A 157 -1.92 -3.75 -5.46
N MET A 158 -2.33 -2.73 -4.70
CA MET A 158 -2.44 -2.79 -3.23
C MET A 158 -3.56 -1.90 -2.69
N PRO A 159 -4.28 -2.32 -1.65
CA PRO A 159 -5.15 -1.44 -0.87
C PRO A 159 -4.36 -0.27 -0.26
N THR A 160 -4.98 0.91 -0.10
CA THR A 160 -4.32 2.13 0.40
C THR A 160 -3.56 1.90 1.71
N GLN A 161 -4.12 1.16 2.66
CA GLN A 161 -3.46 0.87 3.93
C GLN A 161 -2.16 0.07 3.77
N GLU A 162 -2.15 -0.90 2.85
CA GLU A 162 -0.95 -1.68 2.55
C GLU A 162 0.09 -0.84 1.80
N GLN A 163 -0.35 0.11 0.93
CA GLN A 163 0.54 1.07 0.28
C GLN A 163 1.26 1.93 1.33
N ILE A 164 0.54 2.47 2.32
CA ILE A 164 1.13 3.28 3.40
C ILE A 164 2.21 2.49 4.14
N LEU A 165 1.93 1.25 4.52
CA LEU A 165 2.90 0.37 5.14
C LEU A 165 4.11 0.09 4.23
N GLY A 166 3.88 -0.20 2.95
CA GLY A 166 4.95 -0.43 1.97
C GLY A 166 5.86 0.78 1.78
N LEU A 167 5.29 1.99 1.77
CA LEU A 167 6.04 3.26 1.71
C LEU A 167 6.87 3.49 2.97
N GLN A 168 6.29 3.30 4.15
CA GLN A 168 6.99 3.42 5.43
C GLN A 168 8.16 2.45 5.53
N HIS A 169 8.01 1.26 4.97
CA HIS A 169 9.01 0.20 4.98
C HIS A 169 10.01 0.28 3.80
N GLY A 170 9.83 1.20 2.87
CA GLY A 170 10.70 1.38 1.71
C GLY A 170 10.62 0.25 0.68
N SER A 171 9.59 -0.59 0.71
CA SER A 171 9.31 -1.59 -0.34
C SER A 171 8.60 -0.99 -1.54
N LEU A 172 8.06 0.21 -1.40
CA LEU A 172 7.44 1.01 -2.45
C LEU A 172 8.14 2.37 -2.52
N ASP A 173 8.18 2.95 -3.72
CA ASP A 173 8.65 4.32 -3.93
C ASP A 173 7.50 5.32 -3.88
N LEU A 174 6.38 4.98 -4.52
CA LEU A 174 5.20 5.81 -4.67
C LEU A 174 3.94 4.96 -4.46
N GLY A 175 2.90 5.59 -3.96
CA GLY A 175 1.57 5.00 -3.87
C GLY A 175 0.52 5.94 -4.46
N PHE A 176 -0.44 5.37 -5.18
CA PHE A 176 -1.65 6.08 -5.61
C PHE A 176 -2.83 5.47 -4.89
N GLY A 177 -3.45 6.23 -4.03
CA GLY A 177 -4.52 5.75 -3.17
C GLY A 177 -5.58 6.78 -2.89
N PHE A 178 -6.59 6.34 -2.17
CA PHE A 178 -7.65 7.20 -1.68
C PHE A 178 -7.23 7.86 -0.38
N ALA A 179 -7.50 9.17 -0.25
CA ALA A 179 -7.33 9.95 0.97
C ALA A 179 -8.50 10.90 1.17
N PHE A 180 -8.71 11.41 2.36
CA PHE A 180 -9.68 12.45 2.65
C PHE A 180 -9.10 13.49 3.61
N SER A 181 -9.72 14.66 3.70
CA SER A 181 -9.15 15.86 4.33
C SER A 181 -8.70 15.69 5.79
N GLU A 182 -9.25 14.72 6.52
CA GLU A 182 -8.89 14.45 7.91
C GLU A 182 -7.70 13.48 8.07
N ASP A 183 -7.19 12.90 6.98
CA ASP A 183 -6.11 11.90 7.01
C ASP A 183 -4.70 12.49 7.11
N SER A 184 -4.53 13.80 6.93
CA SER A 184 -3.24 14.43 6.66
C SER A 184 -2.17 14.23 7.74
N GLU A 185 -2.54 14.01 8.99
CA GLU A 185 -1.59 13.85 10.11
C GLU A 185 -1.37 12.38 10.52
N GLU A 186 -2.29 11.49 10.18
CA GLU A 186 -2.26 10.10 10.68
C GLU A 186 -1.51 9.11 9.78
N MET A 187 -1.28 9.45 8.51
CA MET A 187 -0.72 8.49 7.56
C MET A 187 0.78 8.19 7.76
N GLY A 188 1.55 9.06 8.40
CA GLY A 188 3.00 8.90 8.59
C GLY A 188 3.80 8.85 7.28
N VAL A 189 3.20 9.27 6.16
CA VAL A 189 3.80 9.44 4.83
C VAL A 189 3.41 10.79 4.25
N ALA A 190 4.23 11.34 3.37
CA ALA A 190 3.85 12.50 2.58
C ALA A 190 2.76 12.13 1.60
N TRP A 191 1.83 13.04 1.36
CA TRP A 191 0.82 12.87 0.34
C TRP A 191 0.46 14.20 -0.31
N GLN A 192 0.01 14.12 -1.54
CA GLN A 192 -0.44 15.25 -2.33
C GLN A 192 -1.71 14.88 -3.07
N PRO A 193 -2.80 15.66 -2.96
CA PRO A 193 -3.98 15.49 -3.79
C PRO A 193 -3.62 15.63 -5.28
N VAL A 194 -4.10 14.69 -6.08
CA VAL A 194 -3.97 14.72 -7.55
C VAL A 194 -5.29 15.03 -8.20
N PHE A 195 -6.38 14.53 -7.61
CA PHE A 195 -7.73 14.70 -8.16
C PHE A 195 -8.74 14.66 -7.00
N GLN A 196 -9.67 15.61 -6.98
CA GLN A 196 -10.83 15.56 -6.08
C GLN A 196 -11.81 14.54 -6.60
N ASP A 197 -12.19 13.57 -5.78
CA ASP A 197 -12.99 12.42 -6.20
C ASP A 197 -14.22 12.28 -5.32
N ASP A 198 -15.27 12.99 -5.70
CA ASP A 198 -16.49 13.10 -4.92
C ASP A 198 -17.25 11.75 -4.83
N PRO A 199 -17.97 11.49 -3.72
CA PRO A 199 -18.74 10.27 -3.57
C PRO A 199 -19.97 10.27 -4.48
N VAL A 200 -20.31 9.10 -5.02
CA VAL A 200 -21.54 8.82 -5.74
C VAL A 200 -22.26 7.64 -5.12
N VAL A 201 -23.58 7.59 -5.22
CA VAL A 201 -24.34 6.39 -4.88
C VAL A 201 -24.53 5.52 -6.10
N LEU A 202 -24.22 4.25 -5.97
CA LEU A 202 -24.43 3.21 -6.97
C LEU A 202 -25.71 2.45 -6.66
N LEU A 203 -26.65 2.45 -7.60
CA LEU A 203 -27.99 1.86 -7.47
C LEU A 203 -28.28 0.90 -8.61
N PRO A 204 -29.05 -0.18 -8.40
CA PRO A 204 -29.70 -0.89 -9.51
C PRO A 204 -30.62 0.06 -10.29
N LYS A 205 -30.70 -0.09 -11.62
CA LYS A 205 -31.62 0.73 -12.45
C LYS A 205 -33.08 0.64 -12.04
N VAL A 206 -33.47 -0.46 -11.39
CA VAL A 206 -34.84 -0.67 -10.89
C VAL A 206 -35.10 -0.01 -9.54
N HIS A 207 -34.09 0.59 -8.92
CA HIS A 207 -34.23 1.22 -7.62
C HIS A 207 -35.10 2.48 -7.68
N ARG A 208 -35.90 2.75 -6.63
CA ARG A 208 -36.82 3.91 -6.55
C ARG A 208 -36.15 5.27 -6.78
N LEU A 209 -34.86 5.39 -6.42
CA LEU A 209 -34.06 6.61 -6.57
C LEU A 209 -33.25 6.65 -7.90
N ALA A 210 -33.34 5.63 -8.74
CA ALA A 210 -32.50 5.54 -9.94
C ALA A 210 -32.75 6.65 -10.99
N GLY A 211 -33.88 7.34 -10.91
CA GLY A 211 -34.25 8.45 -11.78
C GLY A 211 -33.83 9.83 -11.27
N GLU A 212 -33.30 9.93 -10.07
CA GLU A 212 -32.87 11.19 -9.47
C GLU A 212 -31.56 11.69 -10.12
N ARG A 213 -31.40 13.02 -10.18
CA ARG A 213 -30.16 13.64 -10.66
C ARG A 213 -29.10 13.73 -9.56
N ARG A 214 -29.54 13.93 -8.34
CA ARG A 214 -28.73 14.06 -7.13
C ARG A 214 -29.52 13.54 -5.94
N ILE A 215 -28.85 12.92 -4.99
CA ILE A 215 -29.50 12.34 -3.81
C ILE A 215 -28.82 12.93 -2.58
N ALA A 216 -29.63 13.42 -1.63
CA ALA A 216 -29.11 13.83 -0.34
C ALA A 216 -28.75 12.59 0.50
N LEU A 217 -27.60 12.61 1.15
CA LEU A 217 -27.12 11.47 1.93
C LEU A 217 -28.10 10.99 3.02
N PRO A 218 -28.85 11.86 3.73
CA PRO A 218 -29.91 11.43 4.67
C PRO A 218 -31.03 10.60 4.04
N ASP A 219 -31.32 10.76 2.75
CA ASP A 219 -32.36 9.99 2.05
C ASP A 219 -32.02 8.51 1.90
N LEU A 220 -30.74 8.17 2.12
CA LEU A 220 -30.22 6.80 2.10
C LEU A 220 -30.26 6.11 3.48
N ALA A 221 -30.73 6.78 4.52
CA ALA A 221 -30.66 6.28 5.91
C ALA A 221 -31.36 4.92 6.12
N ASN A 222 -32.40 4.61 5.32
CA ASN A 222 -33.15 3.37 5.42
C ASN A 222 -32.73 2.30 4.39
N GLU A 223 -31.70 2.57 3.61
CA GLU A 223 -31.24 1.63 2.59
C GLU A 223 -30.29 0.57 3.18
N CYS A 224 -30.22 -0.57 2.51
CA CYS A 224 -29.23 -1.61 2.77
C CYS A 224 -27.96 -1.32 1.98
N PHE A 225 -26.79 -1.41 2.62
CA PHE A 225 -25.51 -1.12 1.97
C PHE A 225 -24.67 -2.36 1.71
N VAL A 226 -24.13 -2.40 0.50
CA VAL A 226 -23.00 -3.25 0.13
C VAL A 226 -21.71 -2.41 0.27
N VAL A 227 -20.74 -2.89 1.03
CA VAL A 227 -19.52 -2.11 1.32
C VAL A 227 -18.26 -2.90 1.00
N GLY A 228 -17.14 -2.20 0.89
CA GLY A 228 -15.83 -2.84 0.79
C GLY A 228 -15.46 -3.61 2.07
N SER A 229 -14.76 -4.73 1.95
CA SER A 229 -14.35 -5.56 3.09
C SER A 229 -13.39 -4.82 4.03
N LYS A 230 -13.40 -5.18 5.31
CA LYS A 230 -12.51 -4.57 6.32
C LYS A 230 -11.03 -4.73 6.01
N SER A 231 -10.64 -5.79 5.32
CA SER A 231 -9.24 -6.07 4.99
C SER A 231 -8.68 -5.24 3.84
N HIS A 232 -9.53 -4.81 2.88
CA HIS A 232 -9.06 -4.17 1.65
C HIS A 232 -9.50 -2.71 1.51
N TRP A 233 -10.54 -2.29 2.24
CA TRP A 233 -11.19 -0.99 2.04
C TRP A 233 -11.17 -0.12 3.31
N GLN A 234 -10.15 -0.26 4.17
CA GLN A 234 -10.12 0.39 5.49
C GLN A 234 -10.28 1.91 5.40
N VAL A 235 -9.51 2.59 4.55
CA VAL A 235 -9.55 4.06 4.42
C VAL A 235 -10.89 4.52 3.88
N TRP A 236 -11.39 3.88 2.80
CA TRP A 236 -12.70 4.21 2.24
C TRP A 236 -13.84 3.94 3.24
N ARG A 237 -13.79 2.82 3.98
CA ARG A 237 -14.80 2.51 5.01
C ARG A 237 -14.85 3.59 6.08
N ARG A 238 -13.69 4.06 6.57
CA ARG A 238 -13.63 5.13 7.56
C ARG A 238 -14.33 6.38 7.03
N TYR A 239 -14.03 6.79 5.80
CA TYR A 239 -14.68 7.88 5.12
C TYR A 239 -16.20 7.68 4.98
N PHE A 240 -16.64 6.53 4.48
CA PHE A 240 -18.04 6.17 4.34
C PHE A 240 -18.83 6.25 5.65
N TYR A 241 -18.29 5.67 6.72
CA TYR A 241 -18.95 5.74 8.04
C TYR A 241 -18.98 7.17 8.61
N LEU A 242 -17.95 7.96 8.35
CA LEU A 242 -17.89 9.37 8.73
C LEU A 242 -18.99 10.17 8.02
N LEU A 243 -19.13 9.99 6.70
CA LEU A 243 -20.21 10.61 5.92
C LEU A 243 -21.60 10.28 6.48
N CYS A 244 -21.88 9.00 6.68
CA CYS A 244 -23.17 8.56 7.22
C CYS A 244 -23.45 9.13 8.61
N ARG A 245 -22.43 9.16 9.49
CA ARG A 245 -22.55 9.73 10.84
C ARG A 245 -22.84 11.24 10.80
N GLN A 246 -22.17 11.99 9.91
CA GLN A 246 -22.45 13.42 9.73
C GLN A 246 -23.83 13.68 9.16
N ALA A 247 -24.35 12.75 8.34
CA ALA A 247 -25.73 12.78 7.84
C ALA A 247 -26.78 12.34 8.88
N GLY A 248 -26.36 11.98 10.10
CA GLY A 248 -27.24 11.63 11.21
C GLY A 248 -27.71 10.19 11.27
N PHE A 249 -27.07 9.24 10.55
CA PHE A 249 -27.45 7.84 10.57
C PHE A 249 -26.26 6.87 10.62
N TYR A 250 -26.54 5.62 11.00
CA TYR A 250 -25.62 4.50 10.88
C TYR A 250 -26.05 3.59 9.73
N PRO A 251 -25.19 3.28 8.76
CA PRO A 251 -25.59 2.50 7.61
C PRO A 251 -25.89 1.03 7.98
N ASN A 252 -26.98 0.50 7.45
CA ASN A 252 -27.30 -0.92 7.53
C ASN A 252 -26.48 -1.71 6.52
N THR A 253 -25.31 -2.21 6.93
CA THR A 253 -24.42 -3.00 6.06
C THR A 253 -24.88 -4.45 6.01
N VAL A 254 -25.29 -4.91 4.83
CA VAL A 254 -25.84 -6.27 4.63
C VAL A 254 -24.83 -7.20 3.94
N GLN A 255 -23.90 -6.66 3.14
CA GLN A 255 -22.89 -7.44 2.43
C GLN A 255 -21.55 -6.71 2.35
N GLU A 256 -20.47 -7.49 2.28
CA GLU A 256 -19.10 -6.99 2.06
C GLU A 256 -18.46 -7.70 0.85
N ALA A 257 -17.67 -6.96 0.06
CA ALA A 257 -16.87 -7.54 -1.02
C ALA A 257 -15.44 -6.96 -1.01
N SER A 258 -14.46 -7.77 -1.42
CA SER A 258 -13.05 -7.36 -1.41
C SER A 258 -12.66 -6.53 -2.62
N THR A 259 -13.39 -6.65 -3.73
CA THR A 259 -13.10 -5.94 -4.99
C THR A 259 -14.24 -5.03 -5.39
N MET A 260 -13.93 -3.98 -6.15
CA MET A 260 -14.93 -3.09 -6.73
C MET A 260 -15.93 -3.85 -7.61
N THR A 261 -15.46 -4.75 -8.46
CA THR A 261 -16.32 -5.59 -9.30
C THR A 261 -17.28 -6.43 -8.47
N GLY A 262 -16.82 -6.96 -7.33
CA GLY A 262 -17.68 -7.69 -6.38
C GLY A 262 -18.78 -6.82 -5.80
N ILE A 263 -18.46 -5.58 -5.39
CA ILE A 263 -19.45 -4.61 -4.90
C ILE A 263 -20.48 -4.33 -6.00
N MET A 264 -20.04 -3.98 -7.21
CA MET A 264 -20.93 -3.69 -8.35
C MET A 264 -21.85 -4.87 -8.66
N SER A 265 -21.33 -6.10 -8.66
CA SER A 265 -22.13 -7.30 -8.92
C SER A 265 -23.20 -7.55 -7.86
N LEU A 266 -22.90 -7.32 -6.59
CA LEU A 266 -23.88 -7.46 -5.49
C LEU A 266 -24.96 -6.37 -5.59
N VAL A 267 -24.60 -5.14 -5.94
CA VAL A 267 -25.57 -4.06 -6.17
C VAL A 267 -26.45 -4.39 -7.40
N ALA A 268 -25.87 -4.90 -8.50
CA ALA A 268 -26.63 -5.32 -9.67
C ALA A 268 -27.61 -6.45 -9.36
N ALA A 269 -27.25 -7.33 -8.43
CA ALA A 269 -28.13 -8.38 -7.92
C ALA A 269 -29.20 -7.87 -6.92
N ASN A 270 -29.35 -6.56 -6.77
CA ASN A 270 -30.30 -5.90 -5.88
C ASN A 270 -30.14 -6.30 -4.39
N MET A 271 -28.91 -6.58 -3.96
CA MET A 271 -28.61 -6.94 -2.57
C MET A 271 -28.42 -5.71 -1.66
N GLY A 272 -28.48 -4.51 -2.22
CA GLY A 272 -28.32 -3.24 -1.53
C GLY A 272 -27.76 -2.19 -2.49
N ILE A 273 -27.41 -1.02 -1.94
CA ILE A 273 -26.77 0.08 -2.65
C ILE A 273 -25.31 0.21 -2.20
N ALA A 274 -24.48 0.94 -2.95
CA ALA A 274 -23.14 1.25 -2.50
C ALA A 274 -22.83 2.75 -2.67
N ILE A 275 -22.00 3.31 -1.78
CA ILE A 275 -21.38 4.62 -2.00
C ILE A 275 -19.94 4.35 -2.45
N LEU A 276 -19.60 4.87 -3.60
CA LEU A 276 -18.30 4.73 -4.23
C LEU A 276 -17.83 6.11 -4.74
N SER A 277 -16.67 6.15 -5.33
CA SER A 277 -16.04 7.33 -5.89
C SER A 277 -16.54 7.62 -7.31
N GLN A 278 -16.69 8.89 -7.68
CA GLN A 278 -17.18 9.27 -9.02
C GLN A 278 -16.24 8.84 -10.15
N SER A 279 -14.94 8.67 -9.87
CA SER A 279 -13.96 8.16 -10.84
C SER A 279 -14.36 6.79 -11.41
N LEU A 280 -15.13 6.02 -10.66
CA LEU A 280 -15.62 4.69 -11.03
C LEU A 280 -16.85 4.72 -11.97
N ARG A 281 -17.45 5.89 -12.18
CA ARG A 281 -18.69 6.05 -13.00
C ARG A 281 -18.54 5.48 -14.40
N LYS A 282 -17.38 5.61 -15.02
CA LYS A 282 -17.10 5.12 -16.39
C LYS A 282 -17.15 3.58 -16.51
N TYR A 283 -17.06 2.88 -15.40
CA TYR A 283 -16.96 1.41 -15.32
C TYR A 283 -18.20 0.76 -14.73
N VAL A 284 -19.23 1.56 -14.51
CA VAL A 284 -20.50 1.08 -13.95
C VAL A 284 -21.18 0.14 -14.93
N HIS A 285 -21.56 -1.05 -14.46
CA HIS A 285 -22.25 -2.07 -15.24
C HIS A 285 -23.56 -1.52 -15.84
N ALA A 286 -23.96 -2.04 -17.01
CA ALA A 286 -25.14 -1.58 -17.72
C ALA A 286 -26.46 -1.61 -16.92
N ASP A 287 -26.56 -2.47 -15.90
CA ASP A 287 -27.75 -2.61 -15.03
C ASP A 287 -27.74 -1.65 -13.82
N LEU A 288 -26.71 -0.84 -13.70
CA LEU A 288 -26.50 0.08 -12.59
C LEU A 288 -26.60 1.53 -13.05
N VAL A 289 -26.79 2.42 -12.09
CA VAL A 289 -26.68 3.86 -12.26
C VAL A 289 -25.87 4.43 -11.10
N ALA A 290 -24.96 5.37 -11.42
CA ALA A 290 -24.23 6.14 -10.43
C ALA A 290 -24.81 7.56 -10.38
N ILE A 291 -25.28 7.99 -9.23
CA ILE A 291 -25.94 9.28 -9.00
C ILE A 291 -25.09 10.09 -8.05
N ASP A 292 -24.95 11.39 -8.30
CA ASP A 292 -24.22 12.30 -7.44
C ASP A 292 -24.86 12.36 -6.06
N LEU A 293 -24.02 12.35 -5.03
CA LEU A 293 -24.45 12.65 -3.67
C LEU A 293 -24.37 14.16 -3.43
N ASP A 294 -25.39 14.68 -2.78
CA ASP A 294 -25.36 16.04 -2.25
C ASP A 294 -24.63 16.02 -0.91
N THR A 295 -23.35 16.41 -0.97
CA THR A 295 -22.47 16.49 0.20
C THR A 295 -22.27 17.96 0.54
N PRO A 296 -22.79 18.47 1.67
CA PRO A 296 -22.56 19.83 2.12
C PRO A 296 -21.07 20.16 2.26
N ALA A 297 -20.70 21.43 2.14
CA ALA A 297 -19.31 21.89 2.18
C ALA A 297 -18.55 21.58 3.50
N ASN A 298 -19.26 21.27 4.56
CA ASN A 298 -18.69 20.85 5.86
C ASN A 298 -18.38 19.34 5.92
N TYR A 299 -18.66 18.58 4.85
CA TYR A 299 -18.31 17.16 4.79
C TYR A 299 -16.83 17.00 4.37
N PRO A 300 -16.16 15.94 4.83
CA PRO A 300 -14.77 15.68 4.44
C PRO A 300 -14.67 15.53 2.93
N GLN A 301 -13.73 16.26 2.35
CA GLN A 301 -13.42 16.12 0.93
C GLN A 301 -12.57 14.87 0.71
N SER A 302 -12.81 14.19 -0.40
CA SER A 302 -12.08 12.99 -0.78
C SER A 302 -11.25 13.20 -2.05
N PHE A 303 -10.11 12.54 -2.11
CA PHE A 303 -9.11 12.73 -3.15
C PHE A 303 -8.50 11.38 -3.57
N ILE A 304 -8.17 11.29 -4.84
CA ILE A 304 -7.10 10.40 -5.27
C ILE A 304 -5.79 11.15 -5.06
N SER A 305 -4.88 10.54 -4.34
CA SER A 305 -3.63 11.19 -3.90
C SER A 305 -2.44 10.33 -4.26
N ILE A 306 -1.33 11.00 -4.56
CA ILE A 306 -0.02 10.37 -4.58
C ILE A 306 0.58 10.42 -3.19
N MET A 307 1.25 9.34 -2.79
CA MET A 307 1.87 9.17 -1.48
C MET A 307 3.33 8.75 -1.64
N TRP A 308 4.20 9.21 -0.75
CA TRP A 308 5.62 8.79 -0.70
C TRP A 308 6.19 8.94 0.70
N GLN A 309 7.32 8.29 0.98
CA GLN A 309 8.04 8.50 2.22
C GLN A 309 9.00 9.68 2.07
N HIS A 310 8.97 10.64 2.99
CA HIS A 310 9.87 11.82 2.98
C HIS A 310 11.36 11.44 2.94
N SER A 311 11.73 10.34 3.59
CA SER A 311 13.10 9.84 3.64
C SER A 311 13.46 8.93 2.45
N ASN A 312 12.61 8.80 1.42
CA ASN A 312 12.91 7.98 0.25
C ASN A 312 14.10 8.58 -0.51
N SER A 313 15.17 7.79 -0.65
CA SER A 313 16.42 8.21 -1.31
C SER A 313 16.44 7.94 -2.81
N ASN A 314 15.37 7.41 -3.40
CA ASN A 314 15.29 7.16 -4.83
C ASN A 314 15.18 8.49 -5.61
N PRO A 315 16.19 8.85 -6.43
CA PRO A 315 16.20 10.13 -7.14
C PRO A 315 15.09 10.26 -8.20
N CYS A 316 14.45 9.15 -8.58
CA CYS A 316 13.34 9.15 -9.53
C CYS A 316 12.02 9.60 -8.91
N VAL A 317 11.86 9.54 -7.58
CA VAL A 317 10.64 9.95 -6.88
C VAL A 317 10.29 11.42 -7.12
N PRO A 318 11.17 12.40 -6.87
CA PRO A 318 10.85 13.80 -7.15
C PRO A 318 10.63 14.07 -8.64
N LEU A 319 11.31 13.35 -9.54
CA LEU A 319 11.06 13.47 -10.97
C LEU A 319 9.64 13.07 -11.33
N PHE A 320 9.15 11.96 -10.76
CA PHE A 320 7.78 11.48 -11.00
C PHE A 320 6.74 12.44 -10.44
N ILE A 321 6.92 12.91 -9.18
CA ILE A 321 5.99 13.83 -8.52
C ILE A 321 5.85 15.14 -9.30
N ASN A 322 6.95 15.69 -9.79
CA ASN A 322 6.95 16.93 -10.58
C ASN A 322 6.31 16.79 -11.97
N ASN A 323 6.06 15.55 -12.42
CA ASN A 323 5.41 15.23 -13.70
C ASN A 323 3.94 14.86 -13.56
N ILE A 324 3.38 14.93 -12.37
CA ILE A 324 1.93 14.72 -12.20
C ILE A 324 1.20 15.87 -12.91
N PRO A 325 0.28 15.60 -13.82
CA PRO A 325 -0.56 16.64 -14.39
C PRO A 325 -1.26 17.38 -13.25
N HIS A 326 -1.09 18.71 -13.21
CA HIS A 326 -1.87 19.52 -12.29
C HIS A 326 -3.35 19.28 -12.58
N PRO A 327 -4.20 19.05 -11.58
CA PRO A 327 -5.61 18.91 -11.85
C PRO A 327 -6.07 20.20 -12.52
N ASP A 328 -6.63 20.07 -13.73
CA ASP A 328 -7.47 21.14 -14.27
C ASP A 328 -8.60 21.34 -13.28
N VAL A 329 -8.55 22.44 -12.53
CA VAL A 329 -9.51 22.78 -11.47
C VAL A 329 -10.92 23.00 -12.04
N HIS A 330 -11.10 22.82 -13.36
CA HIS A 330 -12.37 22.99 -14.08
C HIS A 330 -12.41 22.03 -15.29
N ALA A 331 -12.91 20.83 -15.13
CA ALA A 331 -13.45 20.02 -16.23
C ALA A 331 -14.69 19.26 -15.75
#